data_1f5d4f5071cc24a43d3cf09d461d3c4d
#
_entry.id   1f5d4f5071cc24a43d3cf09d461d3c4d
#
_cell.length_a   1.000
_cell.length_b   1.000
_cell.length_c   1.000
_cell.angle_alpha   90.00
_cell.angle_beta   90.00
_cell.angle_gamma   90.00
#
_symmetry.space_group_name_H-M   'P 1'
#
loop_
_entity.id
_entity.type
_entity.pdbx_description
1 polymer ?
#
loop_
_entity_poly.entity_id
_entity_poly.type
_entity_poly.pdbx_seq_one_letter_code
_entity_poly.pdbx_strand_id
1 'polypeptide(L)'
;MYELSHDDFINNLIPLNRANYSQNLSIFTKPNKTIFYKIQNNIKNTLQFGEITKSNELILDLDNDFFIDLSNINNIDKIIYRGVEIRLNKELNSYLFNFHIKDLETLL
;
A
#
# COMPACT_ATOMS: atom_id res chain seq x y z
N MET A 1 14.70 10.02 6.49
CA MET A 1 13.34 9.51 6.14
C MET A 1 12.32 10.22 7.00
N TYR A 2 11.21 10.62 6.44
CA TYR A 2 10.17 11.37 7.14
C TYR A 2 8.80 10.73 6.90
N GLU A 3 7.83 11.10 7.74
CA GLU A 3 6.46 10.64 7.59
C GLU A 3 5.80 11.36 6.42
N LEU A 4 5.23 10.60 5.50
CA LEU A 4 4.49 11.13 4.37
C LEU A 4 3.04 11.36 4.77
N SER A 5 2.50 12.55 4.49
CA SER A 5 1.08 12.79 4.74
C SER A 5 0.23 11.91 3.83
N HIS A 6 -0.98 11.60 4.26
CA HIS A 6 -1.89 10.76 3.47
C HIS A 6 -2.25 11.43 2.15
N ASP A 7 -2.45 12.74 2.15
CA ASP A 7 -2.75 13.48 0.93
C ASP A 7 -1.58 13.45 -0.05
N ASP A 8 -0.36 13.64 0.44
CA ASP A 8 0.83 13.58 -0.41
C ASP A 8 1.05 12.18 -0.98
N PHE A 9 0.74 11.15 -0.19
CA PHE A 9 0.81 9.78 -0.68
C PHE A 9 -0.18 9.57 -1.83
N ILE A 10 -1.45 9.91 -1.63
CA ILE A 10 -2.47 9.77 -2.67
C ILE A 10 -2.11 10.58 -3.91
N ASN A 11 -1.66 11.82 -3.74
CA ASN A 11 -1.32 12.70 -4.87
C ASN A 11 -0.10 12.22 -5.64
N ASN A 12 0.70 11.33 -5.07
CA ASN A 12 1.87 10.74 -5.73
C ASN A 12 1.56 9.40 -6.39
N LEU A 13 0.33 8.94 -6.34
CA LEU A 13 -0.08 7.67 -6.93
C LEU A 13 -0.71 7.89 -8.29
N ILE A 14 -0.36 7.03 -9.26
CA ILE A 14 -0.91 7.07 -10.61
C ILE A 14 -1.62 5.76 -10.89
N PRO A 15 -2.95 5.77 -11.06
CA PRO A 15 -3.65 4.57 -11.53
C PRO A 15 -3.38 4.38 -13.03
N LEU A 16 -2.98 3.18 -13.42
CA LEU A 16 -2.59 2.88 -14.78
C LEU A 16 -3.63 2.04 -15.50
N ASN A 17 -3.67 0.76 -15.21
CA ASN A 17 -4.51 -0.17 -15.94
C ASN A 17 -5.53 -0.81 -15.01
N ARG A 18 -6.74 -1.00 -15.54
CA ARG A 18 -7.75 -1.79 -14.86
C ARG A 18 -7.73 -3.20 -15.44
N ALA A 19 -7.34 -4.16 -14.60
CA ALA A 19 -7.47 -5.57 -14.91
C ALA A 19 -8.86 -6.06 -14.48
N ASN A 20 -9.02 -7.37 -14.33
CA ASN A 20 -10.27 -7.92 -13.80
C ASN A 20 -10.47 -7.44 -12.37
N TYR A 21 -11.71 -7.08 -12.06
CA TYR A 21 -12.08 -6.66 -10.71
C TYR A 21 -11.74 -7.73 -9.69
N SER A 22 -11.25 -7.29 -8.53
CA SER A 22 -10.99 -8.17 -7.39
C SER A 22 -11.36 -7.45 -6.10
N GLN A 23 -11.47 -8.20 -5.00
CA GLN A 23 -11.74 -7.66 -3.66
C GLN A 23 -10.45 -7.60 -2.85
N ASN A 24 -9.30 -7.44 -3.50
CA ASN A 24 -8.01 -7.53 -2.85
C ASN A 24 -7.19 -6.26 -3.03
N LEU A 25 -6.30 -6.03 -2.04
CA LEU A 25 -5.15 -5.15 -2.16
C LEU A 25 -3.91 -6.03 -2.25
N SER A 26 -3.03 -5.73 -3.20
CA SER A 26 -1.71 -6.37 -3.27
C SER A 26 -0.64 -5.30 -3.32
N ILE A 27 0.45 -5.51 -2.57
CA ILE A 27 1.61 -4.60 -2.58
C ILE A 27 2.85 -5.42 -2.94
N PHE A 28 3.58 -4.95 -3.95
CA PHE A 28 4.78 -5.60 -4.47
C PHE A 28 5.98 -4.71 -4.26
N THR A 29 7.12 -5.30 -3.85
CA THR A 29 8.37 -4.56 -3.71
C THR A 29 9.23 -4.66 -4.95
N LYS A 30 10.11 -3.67 -5.11
CA LYS A 30 11.20 -3.72 -6.07
C LYS A 30 12.16 -4.85 -5.72
N PRO A 31 12.92 -5.40 -6.71
CA PRO A 31 13.92 -6.43 -6.44
C PRO A 31 14.94 -5.97 -5.41
N ASN A 32 15.34 -6.88 -4.52
CA ASN A 32 16.34 -6.66 -3.47
C ASN A 32 15.95 -5.57 -2.47
N LYS A 33 14.65 -5.28 -2.34
CA LYS A 33 14.12 -4.33 -1.36
C LYS A 33 13.14 -5.04 -0.44
N THR A 34 12.97 -4.47 0.74
CA THR A 34 12.04 -4.97 1.75
C THR A 34 11.22 -3.81 2.30
N ILE A 35 9.93 -4.06 2.52
CA ILE A 35 9.05 -3.15 3.22
C ILE A 35 8.54 -3.87 4.46
N PHE A 36 8.66 -3.23 5.62
CA PHE A 36 7.99 -3.70 6.83
C PHE A 36 6.62 -3.08 6.87
N TYR A 37 5.61 -3.87 7.20
CA TYR A 37 4.24 -3.39 7.24
C TYR A 37 3.53 -3.83 8.51
N LYS A 38 2.49 -3.08 8.85
CA LYS A 38 1.56 -3.44 9.93
C LYS A 38 0.15 -3.08 9.49
N ILE A 39 -0.77 -4.04 9.65
CA ILE A 39 -2.19 -3.85 9.36
C ILE A 39 -2.94 -3.78 10.67
N GLN A 40 -3.77 -2.76 10.82
CA GLN A 40 -4.60 -2.57 12.01
C GLN A 40 -6.06 -2.42 11.61
N ASN A 41 -6.96 -2.71 12.54
CA ASN A 41 -8.38 -2.40 12.36
C ASN A 41 -8.67 -0.96 12.82
N ASN A 42 -9.94 -0.55 12.77
CA ASN A 42 -10.36 0.82 13.10
C ASN A 42 -10.23 1.17 14.60
N ILE A 43 -10.01 0.18 15.46
CA ILE A 43 -9.74 0.42 16.88
C ILE A 43 -8.27 0.20 17.23
N LYS A 44 -7.41 0.20 16.22
CA LYS A 44 -5.95 0.12 16.33
C LYS A 44 -5.41 -1.19 16.90
N ASN A 45 -6.18 -2.27 16.81
CA ASN A 45 -5.65 -3.59 17.09
C ASN A 45 -4.84 -4.07 15.89
N THR A 46 -3.62 -4.54 16.14
CA THR A 46 -2.79 -5.11 15.09
C THR A 46 -3.34 -6.48 14.68
N LEU A 47 -3.66 -6.62 13.40
CA LEU A 47 -4.19 -7.85 12.83
C LEU A 47 -3.11 -8.68 12.15
N GLN A 48 -2.13 -8.01 11.55
CA GLN A 48 -1.07 -8.66 10.78
C GLN A 48 0.11 -7.71 10.67
N PHE A 49 1.32 -8.26 10.70
CA PHE A 49 2.53 -7.49 10.43
C PHE A 49 3.57 -8.42 9.84
N GLY A 50 4.57 -7.84 9.16
CA GLY A 50 5.62 -8.65 8.56
C GLY A 50 6.42 -7.88 7.54
N GLU A 51 7.00 -8.62 6.62
CA GLU A 51 7.85 -8.09 5.56
C GLU A 51 7.24 -8.39 4.20
N ILE A 52 7.33 -7.41 3.29
CA ILE A 52 7.02 -7.59 1.88
C ILE A 52 8.36 -7.65 1.14
N THR A 53 8.56 -8.72 0.37
CA THR A 53 9.77 -8.91 -0.44
C THR A 53 9.35 -9.27 -1.86
N LYS A 54 10.32 -9.38 -2.78
CA LYS A 54 10.06 -9.75 -4.17
C LYS A 54 9.30 -11.08 -4.28
N SER A 55 9.61 -12.03 -3.41
CA SER A 55 9.00 -13.37 -3.42
C SER A 55 7.85 -13.52 -2.44
N ASN A 56 7.48 -12.47 -1.72
CA ASN A 56 6.46 -12.51 -0.66
C ASN A 56 5.67 -11.20 -0.65
N GLU A 57 4.83 -11.02 -1.66
CA GLU A 57 3.97 -9.85 -1.75
C GLU A 57 2.91 -9.86 -0.64
N LEU A 58 2.45 -8.69 -0.24
CA LEU A 58 1.30 -8.57 0.65
C LEU A 58 0.03 -8.73 -0.17
N ILE A 59 -0.86 -9.61 0.27
CA ILE A 59 -2.21 -9.76 -0.29
C ILE A 59 -3.19 -9.63 0.86
N LEU A 60 -4.16 -8.74 0.73
CA LEU A 60 -5.13 -8.45 1.77
C LEU A 60 -6.54 -8.45 1.18
N ASP A 61 -7.44 -9.24 1.76
CA ASP A 61 -8.85 -9.22 1.41
C ASP A 61 -9.50 -7.95 1.96
N LEU A 62 -10.30 -7.28 1.13
CA LEU A 62 -10.89 -5.99 1.47
C LEU A 62 -12.31 -6.14 2.01
N ASP A 63 -12.52 -7.08 2.92
CA ASP A 63 -13.81 -7.35 3.53
C ASP A 63 -14.06 -6.54 4.81
N ASN A 64 -13.06 -5.79 5.27
CA ASN A 64 -13.14 -4.93 6.45
C ASN A 64 -12.39 -3.63 6.23
N ASP A 65 -12.54 -2.69 7.16
CA ASP A 65 -11.74 -1.46 7.18
C ASP A 65 -10.37 -1.75 7.77
N PHE A 66 -9.33 -1.46 7.01
CA PHE A 66 -7.96 -1.65 7.43
C PHE A 66 -7.16 -0.37 7.33
N PHE A 67 -6.19 -0.24 8.23
CA PHE A 67 -5.20 0.85 8.24
C PHE A 67 -3.83 0.22 8.13
N ILE A 68 -2.93 0.85 7.38
CA ILE A 68 -1.62 0.27 7.10
C ILE A 68 -0.49 1.24 7.44
N ASP A 69 0.57 0.68 8.01
CA ASP A 69 1.87 1.34 8.13
C ASP A 69 2.82 0.68 7.12
N LEU A 70 3.63 1.48 6.44
CA LEU A 70 4.64 1.01 5.50
C LEU A 70 5.97 1.72 5.81
N SER A 71 7.05 0.95 5.92
CA SER A 71 8.34 1.49 6.37
C SER A 71 9.06 2.35 5.34
N ASN A 72 8.91 2.07 4.05
CA ASN A 72 9.59 2.84 3.01
C ASN A 72 8.82 2.79 1.70
N ILE A 73 8.25 3.94 1.35
CA ILE A 73 7.41 4.06 0.15
C ILE A 73 8.22 3.84 -1.12
N ASN A 74 9.49 4.25 -1.15
CA ASN A 74 10.35 4.07 -2.34
C ASN A 74 10.54 2.62 -2.75
N ASN A 75 10.36 1.70 -1.82
CA ASN A 75 10.57 0.28 -2.09
C ASN A 75 9.36 -0.38 -2.77
N ILE A 76 8.25 0.34 -2.90
CA ILE A 76 7.06 -0.17 -3.59
C ILE A 76 7.34 -0.22 -5.09
N ASP A 77 7.14 -1.38 -5.70
CA ASP A 77 7.12 -1.53 -7.16
C ASP A 77 5.76 -1.11 -7.72
N LYS A 78 4.71 -1.72 -7.17
CA LYS A 78 3.34 -1.39 -7.56
C LYS A 78 2.36 -1.80 -6.46
N ILE A 79 1.19 -1.20 -6.52
CA ILE A 79 0.03 -1.57 -5.72
C ILE A 79 -1.05 -1.99 -6.70
N ILE A 80 -1.76 -3.08 -6.39
CA ILE A 80 -2.96 -3.44 -7.14
C ILE A 80 -4.13 -3.36 -6.17
N TYR A 81 -5.05 -2.47 -6.45
CA TYR A 81 -6.22 -2.22 -5.60
C TYR A 81 -7.49 -2.47 -6.40
N ARG A 82 -8.26 -3.47 -6.02
CA ARG A 82 -9.49 -3.89 -6.71
C ARG A 82 -9.29 -4.06 -8.22
N GLY A 83 -8.12 -4.61 -8.60
CA GLY A 83 -7.76 -4.87 -9.99
C GLY A 83 -7.13 -3.70 -10.72
N VAL A 84 -6.98 -2.53 -10.09
CA VAL A 84 -6.33 -1.38 -10.72
C VAL A 84 -4.87 -1.34 -10.32
N GLU A 85 -3.99 -1.34 -11.30
CA GLU A 85 -2.55 -1.19 -11.05
C GLU A 85 -2.25 0.28 -10.76
N ILE A 86 -1.54 0.53 -9.65
CA ILE A 86 -1.19 1.86 -9.18
C ILE A 86 0.32 1.92 -8.98
N ARG A 87 0.95 2.96 -9.51
CA ARG A 87 2.38 3.18 -9.39
C ARG A 87 2.68 4.51 -8.73
N LEU A 88 3.89 4.64 -8.17
CA LEU A 88 4.36 5.93 -7.67
C LEU A 88 4.77 6.82 -8.84
N ASN A 89 4.39 8.10 -8.78
CA ASN A 89 4.79 9.08 -9.78
C ASN A 89 6.26 9.45 -9.65
N LYS A 90 6.74 9.59 -8.42
CA LYS A 90 8.15 9.91 -8.13
C LYS A 90 8.59 9.19 -6.88
N GLU A 91 9.89 9.06 -6.69
CA GLU A 91 10.45 8.45 -5.51
C GLU A 91 10.34 9.39 -4.30
N LEU A 92 9.90 8.83 -3.18
CA LEU A 92 9.77 9.55 -1.91
C LEU A 92 10.41 8.69 -0.82
N ASN A 93 11.54 9.16 -0.27
CA ASN A 93 12.21 8.47 0.83
C ASN A 93 11.49 8.75 2.14
N SER A 94 10.36 8.09 2.34
CA SER A 94 9.46 8.37 3.45
C SER A 94 8.75 7.10 3.90
N TYR A 95 8.16 7.14 5.09
CA TYR A 95 7.30 6.08 5.58
C TYR A 95 5.85 6.57 5.65
N LEU A 96 4.93 5.61 5.63
CA LEU A 96 3.50 5.86 5.70
C LEU A 96 2.99 5.30 7.02
N PHE A 97 2.18 6.09 7.73
CA PHE A 97 1.68 5.70 9.04
C PHE A 97 0.16 5.84 9.10
N ASN A 98 -0.49 4.77 9.53
CA ASN A 98 -1.93 4.76 9.82
C ASN A 98 -2.79 5.20 8.63
N PHE A 99 -2.42 4.77 7.43
CA PHE A 99 -3.14 5.12 6.21
C PHE A 99 -4.38 4.23 6.06
N HIS A 100 -5.54 4.85 5.88
CA HIS A 100 -6.79 4.13 5.66
C HIS A 100 -6.81 3.58 4.23
N ILE A 101 -6.76 2.27 4.08
CA ILE A 101 -6.65 1.62 2.77
C ILE A 101 -7.80 2.04 1.84
N LYS A 102 -8.99 2.24 2.41
CA LYS A 102 -10.16 2.64 1.64
C LYS A 102 -9.98 3.99 0.94
N ASP A 103 -9.07 4.83 1.39
CA ASP A 103 -8.79 6.10 0.71
C ASP A 103 -8.23 5.91 -0.70
N LEU A 104 -7.75 4.70 -1.04
CA LEU A 104 -7.36 4.39 -2.41
C LEU A 104 -8.54 4.39 -3.38
N GLU A 105 -9.78 4.33 -2.89
CA GLU A 105 -10.97 4.43 -3.73
C GLU A 105 -11.00 5.73 -4.56
N THR A 106 -10.36 6.79 -4.07
CA THR A 106 -10.32 8.06 -4.81
C THR A 106 -9.57 7.95 -6.13
N LEU A 107 -8.79 6.88 -6.33
CA LEU A 107 -8.03 6.64 -7.55
C LEU A 107 -8.80 5.81 -8.58
N LEU A 108 -9.94 5.29 -8.20
CA LEU A 108 -10.77 4.46 -9.09
C LEU A 108 -11.75 5.35 -9.92
#